data_c2addc21b721391c3e2290746099f162
#
_entry.id   c2addc21b721391c3e2290746099f162
#
_cell.length_a   1.000
_cell.length_b   1.000
_cell.length_c   1.000
_cell.angle_alpha   90.00
_cell.angle_beta   90.00
_cell.angle_gamma   90.00
#
_symmetry.space_group_name_H-M   'P 1'
#
loop_
_entity.id
_entity.type
_entity.pdbx_description
1 polymer ?
#
loop_
_entity_poly.entity_id
_entity_poly.type
_entity_poly.pdbx_seq_one_letter_code
_entity_poly.pdbx_strand_id
1 'polypeptide(L)'
;MEENVNNTPKKAKHLFYRLLSFEGRARRSEYWLVCLVSCLVMIPALIAENIAIDYPEYAFYALIYGVLMWIPVTYVNIAVTVRRLHDLGRNGWFVLLSFVPILNLVIGVYVGFFKGKDEENKYGPSPY
;
A
#
# COMPACT_ATOMS: atom_id res chain seq x y z
N MET A 1 10.47 -20.21 -31.64
CA MET A 1 10.05 -18.82 -31.58
C MET A 1 8.58 -18.67 -31.13
N GLU A 2 8.17 -19.51 -30.20
CA GLU A 2 6.81 -19.51 -29.64
C GLU A 2 6.85 -19.36 -28.10
N GLU A 3 7.62 -18.42 -27.62
CA GLU A 3 7.67 -18.08 -26.20
C GLU A 3 7.46 -16.58 -26.06
N ASN A 4 6.26 -16.16 -25.69
CA ASN A 4 6.05 -14.93 -24.92
C ASN A 4 4.61 -14.37 -24.90
N VAL A 5 3.61 -15.05 -25.44
CA VAL A 5 2.24 -14.49 -25.48
C VAL A 5 1.41 -14.86 -24.23
N ASN A 6 1.82 -15.86 -23.43
CA ASN A 6 1.00 -16.42 -22.34
C ASN A 6 1.41 -16.01 -20.91
N ASN A 7 2.43 -15.16 -20.73
CA ASN A 7 2.93 -14.87 -19.38
C ASN A 7 2.38 -13.59 -18.74
N THR A 8 1.83 -12.67 -19.54
CA THR A 8 1.35 -11.36 -19.06
C THR A 8 0.13 -11.46 -18.11
N PRO A 9 -0.92 -12.22 -18.42
CA PRO A 9 -2.07 -12.30 -17.53
C PRO A 9 -1.80 -13.03 -16.22
N LYS A 10 -0.88 -14.01 -16.22
CA LYS A 10 -0.50 -14.74 -15.00
C LYS A 10 0.33 -13.87 -14.06
N LYS A 11 1.28 -13.10 -14.58
CA LYS A 11 2.10 -12.16 -13.80
C LYS A 11 1.25 -11.03 -13.18
N ALA A 12 0.32 -10.47 -13.96
CA ALA A 12 -0.57 -9.41 -13.46
C ALA A 12 -1.51 -9.92 -12.35
N LYS A 13 -2.10 -11.11 -12.51
CA LYS A 13 -2.90 -11.77 -11.46
C LYS A 13 -2.09 -12.01 -10.20
N HIS A 14 -0.85 -12.50 -10.33
CA HIS A 14 0.03 -12.74 -9.19
C HIS A 14 0.41 -11.45 -8.46
N LEU A 15 0.70 -10.37 -9.21
CA LEU A 15 0.98 -9.06 -8.64
C LEU A 15 -0.23 -8.50 -7.89
N PHE A 16 -1.42 -8.62 -8.47
CA PHE A 16 -2.66 -8.14 -7.86
C PHE A 16 -2.97 -8.90 -6.56
N TYR A 17 -2.86 -10.23 -6.58
CA TYR A 17 -2.99 -11.04 -5.37
C TYR A 17 -1.99 -10.63 -4.29
N ARG A 18 -0.75 -10.38 -4.69
CA ARG A 18 0.30 -9.96 -3.78
C ARG A 18 0.02 -8.59 -3.14
N LEU A 19 -0.51 -7.63 -3.91
CA LEU A 19 -0.85 -6.30 -3.38
C LEU A 19 -1.98 -6.34 -2.35
N LEU A 20 -2.91 -7.27 -2.50
CA LEU A 20 -4.07 -7.43 -1.61
C LEU A 20 -3.81 -8.38 -0.44
N SER A 21 -2.74 -9.17 -0.48
CA SER A 21 -2.40 -10.16 0.55
C SER A 21 -1.69 -9.52 1.74
N PHE A 22 -2.04 -9.97 2.93
CA PHE A 22 -1.34 -9.68 4.19
C PHE A 22 -0.21 -10.69 4.48
N GLU A 23 -0.10 -11.73 3.70
CA GLU A 23 0.87 -12.80 3.88
C GLU A 23 2.20 -12.49 3.22
N GLY A 24 3.26 -13.11 3.75
CA GLY A 24 4.62 -12.97 3.21
C GLY A 24 5.33 -11.71 3.70
N ARG A 25 6.36 -11.32 2.96
CA ARG A 25 7.27 -10.23 3.28
C ARG A 25 7.37 -9.25 2.10
N ALA A 26 7.50 -7.96 2.38
CA ALA A 26 7.67 -6.91 1.36
C ALA A 26 9.04 -6.24 1.46
N ARG A 27 9.64 -5.88 0.31
CA ARG A 27 10.88 -5.09 0.24
C ARG A 27 10.60 -3.61 0.56
N ARG A 28 11.63 -2.86 0.94
CA ARG A 28 11.54 -1.39 1.10
C ARG A 28 11.06 -0.72 -0.18
N SER A 29 11.60 -1.11 -1.33
CA SER A 29 11.20 -0.57 -2.64
C SER A 29 9.72 -0.81 -2.94
N GLU A 30 9.18 -1.97 -2.58
CA GLU A 30 7.75 -2.27 -2.74
C GLU A 30 6.89 -1.35 -1.86
N TYR A 31 7.27 -1.15 -0.61
CA TYR A 31 6.59 -0.23 0.29
C TYR A 31 6.56 1.20 -0.25
N TRP A 32 7.72 1.75 -0.63
CA TRP A 32 7.81 3.11 -1.16
C TRP A 32 7.08 3.26 -2.50
N LEU A 33 7.12 2.25 -3.36
CA LEU A 33 6.37 2.26 -4.62
C LEU A 33 4.87 2.32 -4.37
N VAL A 34 4.35 1.52 -3.44
CA VAL A 34 2.92 1.56 -3.05
C VAL A 34 2.56 2.93 -2.49
N CYS A 35 3.38 3.50 -1.61
CA CYS A 35 3.14 4.85 -1.08
C CYS A 35 3.10 5.90 -2.20
N LEU A 36 4.06 5.87 -3.12
CA LEU A 36 4.12 6.82 -4.25
C LEU A 36 2.89 6.69 -5.16
N VAL A 37 2.54 5.47 -5.56
CA VAL A 37 1.34 5.23 -6.40
C VAL A 37 0.07 5.67 -5.66
N SER A 38 -0.03 5.40 -4.37
CA SER A 38 -1.15 5.84 -3.54
C SER A 38 -1.29 7.36 -3.53
N CYS A 39 -0.18 8.10 -3.37
CA CYS A 39 -0.19 9.56 -3.45
C CYS A 39 -0.67 10.05 -4.82
N LEU A 40 -0.16 9.46 -5.92
CA LEU A 40 -0.56 9.83 -7.27
C LEU A 40 -2.05 9.57 -7.53
N VAL A 41 -2.58 8.43 -7.06
CA VAL A 41 -4.00 8.08 -7.20
C VAL A 41 -4.90 9.02 -6.41
N MET A 42 -4.42 9.56 -5.28
CA MET A 42 -5.20 10.48 -4.44
C MET A 42 -5.22 11.93 -4.95
N ILE A 43 -4.30 12.34 -5.84
CA ILE A 43 -4.24 13.72 -6.36
C ILE A 43 -5.57 14.17 -7.00
N PRO A 44 -6.21 13.39 -7.91
CA PRO A 44 -7.49 13.81 -8.49
C PRO A 44 -8.61 13.97 -7.47
N ALA A 45 -8.62 13.16 -6.40
CA ALA A 45 -9.60 13.29 -5.32
C ALA A 45 -9.42 14.61 -4.57
N LEU A 46 -8.18 14.96 -4.23
CA LEU A 46 -7.85 16.24 -3.57
C LEU A 46 -8.22 17.44 -4.46
N ILE A 47 -8.00 17.35 -5.77
CA ILE A 47 -8.39 18.40 -6.73
C ILE A 47 -9.91 18.53 -6.77
N ALA A 48 -10.64 17.43 -6.84
CA ALA A 48 -12.10 17.44 -6.87
C ALA A 48 -12.71 18.05 -5.59
N GLU A 49 -12.13 17.73 -4.42
CA GLU A 49 -12.53 18.32 -3.14
C GLU A 49 -12.29 19.84 -3.11
N ASN A 50 -11.16 20.31 -3.63
CA ASN A 50 -10.87 21.74 -3.71
C ASN A 50 -11.84 22.48 -4.66
N ILE A 51 -12.15 21.89 -5.82
CA ILE A 51 -13.13 22.47 -6.75
C ILE A 51 -14.52 22.56 -6.09
N ALA A 52 -14.89 21.57 -5.29
CA ALA A 52 -16.18 21.53 -4.60
C ALA A 52 -16.33 22.62 -3.53
N ILE A 53 -15.25 23.25 -3.07
CA ILE A 53 -15.31 24.42 -2.18
C ILE A 53 -15.88 25.63 -2.92
N ASP A 54 -15.43 25.87 -4.17
CA ASP A 54 -15.88 27.01 -4.98
C ASP A 54 -17.21 26.72 -5.70
N TYR A 55 -17.50 25.44 -5.94
CA TYR A 55 -18.69 24.97 -6.67
C TYR A 55 -19.43 23.90 -5.85
N PRO A 56 -20.25 24.29 -4.86
CA PRO A 56 -20.90 23.37 -3.92
C PRO A 56 -21.81 22.31 -4.56
N GLU A 57 -22.29 22.53 -5.78
CA GLU A 57 -23.09 21.56 -6.56
C GLU A 57 -22.29 20.29 -6.88
N TYR A 58 -20.96 20.33 -6.89
CA TYR A 58 -20.11 19.17 -7.12
C TYR A 58 -19.67 18.46 -5.83
N ALA A 59 -19.97 19.01 -4.65
CA ALA A 59 -19.53 18.49 -3.36
C ALA A 59 -19.91 17.02 -3.13
N PHE A 60 -21.12 16.63 -3.54
CA PHE A 60 -21.58 15.25 -3.41
C PHE A 60 -20.77 14.28 -4.28
N TYR A 61 -20.45 14.66 -5.51
CA TYR A 61 -19.65 13.83 -6.42
C TYR A 61 -18.19 13.74 -5.96
N ALA A 62 -17.61 14.84 -5.50
CA ALA A 62 -16.27 14.88 -4.95
C ALA A 62 -16.14 13.96 -3.71
N LEU A 63 -17.11 14.01 -2.81
CA LEU A 63 -17.16 13.15 -1.63
C LEU A 63 -17.21 11.65 -2.00
N ILE A 64 -18.13 11.26 -2.91
CA ILE A 64 -18.26 9.88 -3.35
C ILE A 64 -16.95 9.41 -4.00
N TYR A 65 -16.40 10.22 -4.91
CA TYR A 65 -15.14 9.88 -5.57
C TYR A 65 -14.00 9.73 -4.57
N GLY A 66 -13.87 10.66 -3.62
CA GLY A 66 -12.86 10.60 -2.55
C GLY A 66 -12.98 9.31 -1.73
N VAL A 67 -14.18 8.97 -1.27
CA VAL A 67 -14.41 7.73 -0.48
C VAL A 67 -14.08 6.47 -1.29
N LEU A 68 -14.51 6.40 -2.56
CA LEU A 68 -14.27 5.25 -3.44
C LEU A 68 -12.77 5.04 -3.71
N MET A 69 -11.97 6.11 -3.78
CA MET A 69 -10.53 6.01 -3.95
C MET A 69 -9.82 5.75 -2.62
N TRP A 70 -10.29 6.35 -1.54
CA TRP A 70 -9.64 6.23 -0.22
C TRP A 70 -9.68 4.81 0.35
N ILE A 71 -10.80 4.08 0.19
CA ILE A 71 -10.96 2.73 0.73
C ILE A 71 -9.91 1.75 0.15
N PRO A 72 -9.80 1.55 -1.18
CA PRO A 72 -8.82 0.62 -1.75
C PRO A 72 -7.38 1.07 -1.51
N VAL A 73 -7.09 2.37 -1.56
CA VAL A 73 -5.77 2.92 -1.27
C VAL A 73 -5.36 2.60 0.16
N THR A 74 -6.25 2.84 1.13
CA THR A 74 -5.99 2.52 2.54
C THR A 74 -5.74 1.03 2.75
N TYR A 75 -6.57 0.17 2.13
CA TYR A 75 -6.41 -1.28 2.21
C TYR A 75 -5.03 -1.74 1.73
N VAL A 76 -4.59 -1.30 0.55
CA VAL A 76 -3.29 -1.69 -0.02
C VAL A 76 -2.13 -1.17 0.82
N ASN A 77 -2.22 0.05 1.37
CA ASN A 77 -1.21 0.61 2.28
C ASN A 77 -1.12 -0.19 3.59
N ILE A 78 -2.24 -0.60 4.17
CA ILE A 78 -2.25 -1.48 5.35
C ILE A 78 -1.59 -2.82 5.00
N ALA A 79 -1.95 -3.45 3.87
CA ALA A 79 -1.41 -4.73 3.45
C ALA A 79 0.11 -4.69 3.26
N VAL A 80 0.64 -3.67 2.58
CA VAL A 80 2.10 -3.55 2.39
C VAL A 80 2.82 -3.24 3.71
N THR A 81 2.21 -2.44 4.59
CA THR A 81 2.78 -2.14 5.92
C THR A 81 2.88 -3.39 6.79
N VAL A 82 1.84 -4.23 6.81
CA VAL A 82 1.85 -5.53 7.50
C VAL A 82 2.97 -6.41 6.96
N ARG A 83 3.09 -6.56 5.64
CA ARG A 83 4.16 -7.35 5.02
C ARG A 83 5.56 -6.79 5.29
N ARG A 84 5.68 -5.46 5.44
CA ARG A 84 6.94 -4.84 5.87
C ARG A 84 7.26 -5.13 7.32
N LEU A 85 6.27 -5.10 8.22
CA LEU A 85 6.44 -5.52 9.61
C LEU A 85 6.90 -6.99 9.70
N HIS A 86 6.33 -7.86 8.87
CA HIS A 86 6.75 -9.25 8.76
C HIS A 86 8.22 -9.37 8.29
N ASP A 87 8.65 -8.55 7.35
CA ASP A 87 10.04 -8.50 6.87
C ASP A 87 11.02 -8.07 7.97
N LEU A 88 10.58 -7.18 8.86
CA LEU A 88 11.32 -6.77 10.05
C LEU A 88 11.23 -7.79 11.22
N GLY A 89 10.51 -8.90 11.02
CA GLY A 89 10.29 -9.93 12.04
C GLY A 89 9.32 -9.51 13.15
N ARG A 90 8.50 -8.49 12.89
CA ARG A 90 7.48 -7.99 13.81
C ARG A 90 6.11 -8.57 13.47
N ASN A 91 5.22 -8.56 14.46
CA ASN A 91 3.85 -8.97 14.26
C ASN A 91 3.08 -7.91 13.45
N GLY A 92 2.28 -8.32 12.46
CA GLY A 92 1.45 -7.44 11.63
C GLY A 92 0.47 -6.57 12.43
N TRP A 93 0.06 -6.98 13.62
CA TRP A 93 -0.82 -6.21 14.50
C TRP A 93 -0.25 -4.83 14.89
N PHE A 94 1.05 -4.62 14.79
CA PHE A 94 1.66 -3.31 14.99
C PHE A 94 1.15 -2.26 13.99
N VAL A 95 0.55 -2.67 12.87
CA VAL A 95 -0.11 -1.73 11.94
C VAL A 95 -1.25 -0.96 12.60
N LEU A 96 -1.89 -1.49 13.64
CA LEU A 96 -2.94 -0.77 14.37
C LEU A 96 -2.43 0.52 15.02
N LEU A 97 -1.15 0.61 15.35
CA LEU A 97 -0.53 1.84 15.85
C LEU A 97 -0.52 2.96 14.78
N SER A 98 -0.64 2.61 13.49
CA SER A 98 -0.73 3.60 12.41
C SER A 98 -2.05 4.40 12.43
N PHE A 99 -3.05 3.96 13.18
CA PHE A 99 -4.28 4.73 13.36
C PHE A 99 -4.13 5.89 14.36
N VAL A 100 -3.05 5.92 15.13
CA VAL A 100 -2.71 7.05 16.00
C VAL A 100 -1.73 7.96 15.24
N PRO A 101 -2.05 9.25 15.00
CA PRO A 101 -1.29 10.12 14.08
C PRO A 101 0.22 10.16 14.35
N ILE A 102 0.64 10.31 15.60
CA ILE A 102 2.06 10.36 15.98
C ILE A 102 2.73 9.00 15.76
N LEU A 103 2.07 7.90 16.14
CA LEU A 103 2.59 6.55 15.96
C LEU A 103 2.61 6.13 14.49
N ASN A 104 1.70 6.66 13.67
CA ASN A 104 1.73 6.48 12.21
C ASN A 104 3.05 6.95 11.61
N LEU A 105 3.52 8.14 11.99
CA LEU A 105 4.83 8.64 11.53
C LEU A 105 5.97 7.73 11.98
N VAL A 106 5.95 7.29 13.24
CA VAL A 106 6.98 6.38 13.78
C VAL A 106 6.98 5.05 13.03
N ILE A 107 5.82 4.45 12.82
CA ILE A 107 5.69 3.19 12.06
C ILE A 107 6.11 3.39 10.61
N GLY A 108 5.68 4.47 9.94
CA GLY A 108 6.05 4.80 8.56
C GLY A 108 7.57 4.91 8.38
N VAL A 109 8.25 5.64 9.25
CA VAL A 109 9.73 5.75 9.26
C VAL A 109 10.36 4.38 9.54
N TYR A 110 9.86 3.66 10.54
CA TYR A 110 10.40 2.35 10.92
C TYR A 110 10.32 1.34 9.77
N VAL A 111 9.15 1.14 9.16
CA VAL A 111 8.98 0.18 8.06
C VAL A 111 9.62 0.64 6.75
N GLY A 112 9.70 1.96 6.51
CA GLY A 112 10.25 2.52 5.29
C GLY A 112 11.78 2.47 5.22
N PHE A 113 12.46 2.72 6.32
CA PHE A 113 13.93 2.91 6.33
C PHE A 113 14.71 1.73 6.90
N PHE A 114 14.18 1.02 7.89
CA PHE A 114 14.93 -0.10 8.48
C PHE A 114 15.05 -1.27 7.50
N LYS A 115 16.24 -1.89 7.46
CA LYS A 115 16.48 -3.08 6.65
C LYS A 115 15.74 -4.27 7.25
N GLY A 116 15.06 -5.05 6.41
CA GLY A 116 14.48 -6.33 6.81
C GLY A 116 15.53 -7.37 7.14
N LYS A 117 15.12 -8.48 7.72
CA LYS A 117 16.01 -9.60 8.02
C LYS A 117 16.40 -10.33 6.73
N ASP A 118 17.69 -10.57 6.53
CA ASP A 118 18.19 -11.30 5.37
C ASP A 118 17.85 -12.80 5.45
N GLU A 119 17.68 -13.33 6.67
CA GLU A 119 17.35 -14.73 6.92
C GLU A 119 15.84 -14.99 6.75
N GLU A 120 15.51 -16.26 6.52
CA GLU A 120 14.13 -16.73 6.60
C GLU A 120 13.57 -16.51 8.01
N ASN A 121 12.31 -16.11 8.08
CA ASN A 121 11.60 -15.96 9.34
C ASN A 121 10.23 -16.66 9.26
N LYS A 122 9.49 -16.65 10.37
CA LYS A 122 8.16 -17.30 10.46
C LYS A 122 7.13 -16.84 9.41
N TYR A 123 7.41 -15.77 8.68
CA TYR A 123 6.54 -15.21 7.62
C TYR A 123 7.01 -15.58 6.21
N GLY A 124 8.08 -16.35 6.08
CA GLY A 124 8.58 -16.85 4.82
C GLY A 124 10.02 -16.47 4.49
N PRO A 125 10.48 -16.86 3.29
CA PRO A 125 11.84 -16.60 2.84
C PRO A 125 12.11 -15.10 2.68
N SER A 126 13.39 -14.74 2.72
CA SER A 126 13.82 -13.36 2.47
C SER A 126 13.36 -12.90 1.07
N PRO A 127 12.81 -11.69 0.94
CA PRO A 127 12.47 -11.12 -0.36
C PRO A 127 13.68 -10.50 -1.08
N TYR A 128 14.89 -10.56 -0.49
CA TYR A 128 16.13 -9.98 -1.01
C TYR A 128 16.98 -11.00 -1.77
#